data_d38dcea209b961208ef5633d01f98431
#
_entry.id   d38dcea209b961208ef5633d01f98431
#
_cell.length_a   1.000
_cell.length_b   1.000
_cell.length_c   1.000
_cell.angle_alpha   90.00
_cell.angle_beta   90.00
_cell.angle_gamma   90.00
#
_symmetry.space_group_name_H-M   'P 1'
#
loop_
_entity.id
_entity.type
_entity.pdbx_description
1 polymer ?
#
loop_
_entity_poly.entity_id
_entity_poly.type
_entity_poly.pdbx_seq_one_letter_code
_entity_poly.pdbx_strand_id
1 'polypeptide(L)'
;HSIMLTQIINAKILTPQGWLKDGSVLMRDNKILEVTNCDLAVIGAELIDAKGMYVVPGGVEIHCHGGGGGDFMEGTEEAFRTAINAHMKHGTTSIFPTLSSSTVPMIEAAAETCTRLMAEPDSPVLGLHLEGHYLNIKMAGGQMPENIKDPDPNEYIPIVEKWNCIKRWDAAPELPGAMQFGKYITAKGVLASVGHTQAEFEDIQTAYEVGYTHATHFYNAMPGFHKRK
;
A
#
# COMPACT_ATOMS: atom_id res chain seq x y z
N HIS A 1 -5.55 -13.08 27.83
CA HIS A 1 -4.88 -11.79 27.63
C HIS A 1 -5.60 -10.74 28.45
N SER A 2 -4.89 -10.02 29.33
CA SER A 2 -5.44 -8.84 29.99
C SER A 2 -5.64 -7.75 28.93
N ILE A 3 -6.84 -7.15 28.92
CA ILE A 3 -7.15 -6.00 28.07
C ILE A 3 -6.29 -4.83 28.54
N MET A 4 -5.51 -4.25 27.62
CA MET A 4 -4.71 -3.07 27.90
C MET A 4 -5.44 -1.83 27.39
N LEU A 5 -5.76 -0.92 28.31
CA LEU A 5 -6.26 0.41 27.99
C LEU A 5 -5.09 1.40 28.02
N THR A 6 -4.97 2.21 27.00
CA THR A 6 -3.99 3.29 26.89
C THR A 6 -4.70 4.58 26.53
N GLN A 7 -4.34 5.67 27.19
CA GLN A 7 -4.90 6.98 26.87
C GLN A 7 -3.78 7.98 26.65
N ILE A 8 -3.81 8.64 25.50
CA ILE A 8 -2.96 9.81 25.22
C ILE A 8 -3.72 11.04 25.63
N ILE A 9 -3.09 11.89 26.46
CA ILE A 9 -3.67 13.14 26.98
C ILE A 9 -2.80 14.35 26.62
N ASN A 10 -3.32 15.55 26.81
CA ASN A 10 -2.64 16.82 26.51
C ASN A 10 -2.11 16.91 25.08
N ALA A 11 -2.92 16.48 24.11
CA ALA A 11 -2.53 16.37 22.72
C ALA A 11 -3.24 17.38 21.82
N LYS A 12 -2.52 17.84 20.80
CA LYS A 12 -3.13 18.52 19.63
C LYS A 12 -3.42 17.44 18.60
N ILE A 13 -4.68 17.08 18.44
CA ILE A 13 -5.09 15.91 17.67
C ILE A 13 -5.64 16.31 16.31
N LEU A 14 -5.11 15.72 15.24
CA LEU A 14 -5.69 15.84 13.90
C LEU A 14 -6.81 14.83 13.73
N THR A 15 -7.99 15.33 13.40
CA THR A 15 -9.17 14.51 13.07
C THR A 15 -9.69 14.86 11.68
N PRO A 16 -10.57 14.04 11.09
CA PRO A 16 -11.22 14.37 9.81
C PRO A 16 -12.00 15.69 9.84
N GLN A 17 -12.42 16.16 11.02
CA GLN A 17 -13.16 17.41 11.21
C GLN A 17 -12.24 18.58 11.58
N GLY A 18 -10.93 18.36 11.65
CA GLY A 18 -9.94 19.37 12.00
C GLY A 18 -9.20 19.10 13.31
N TRP A 19 -8.53 20.12 13.82
CA TRP A 19 -7.69 20.01 15.01
C TRP A 19 -8.50 20.12 16.30
N LEU A 20 -8.21 19.21 17.23
CA LEU A 20 -8.60 19.33 18.64
C LEU A 20 -7.36 19.84 19.41
N LYS A 21 -7.53 20.94 20.17
CA LYS A 21 -6.38 21.61 20.84
C LYS A 21 -5.93 20.91 22.13
N ASP A 22 -6.86 20.43 22.92
CA ASP A 22 -6.63 19.79 24.22
C ASP A 22 -7.41 18.48 24.24
N GLY A 23 -6.93 17.53 23.45
CA GLY A 23 -7.66 16.29 23.21
C GLY A 23 -7.03 15.08 23.89
N SER A 24 -7.80 14.00 23.91
CA SER A 24 -7.31 12.68 24.28
C SER A 24 -7.72 11.61 23.28
N VAL A 25 -6.88 10.57 23.21
CA VAL A 25 -7.14 9.36 22.42
C VAL A 25 -7.14 8.17 23.37
N LEU A 26 -8.27 7.47 23.45
CA LEU A 26 -8.41 6.24 24.22
C LEU A 26 -8.28 5.05 23.27
N MET A 27 -7.41 4.12 23.64
CA MET A 27 -7.16 2.89 22.89
C MET A 27 -7.38 1.67 23.77
N ARG A 28 -7.87 0.60 23.14
CA ARG A 28 -7.88 -0.75 23.73
C ARG A 28 -7.03 -1.63 22.85
N ASP A 29 -5.95 -2.14 23.40
CA ASP A 29 -4.93 -2.89 22.67
C ASP A 29 -4.47 -2.07 21.43
N ASN A 30 -4.74 -2.52 20.22
CA ASN A 30 -4.36 -1.86 18.97
C ASN A 30 -5.51 -1.09 18.29
N LYS A 31 -6.61 -0.83 19.00
CA LYS A 31 -7.79 -0.15 18.42
C LYS A 31 -8.07 1.17 19.12
N ILE A 32 -8.31 2.20 18.34
CA ILE A 32 -8.82 3.46 18.84
C ILE A 32 -10.30 3.25 19.23
N LEU A 33 -10.61 3.54 20.49
CA LEU A 33 -11.98 3.49 20.98
C LEU A 33 -12.67 4.85 20.86
N GLU A 34 -11.95 5.91 21.21
CA GLU A 34 -12.53 7.25 21.25
C GLU A 34 -11.44 8.32 21.06
N VAL A 35 -11.83 9.39 20.41
CA VAL A 35 -11.05 10.63 20.29
C VAL A 35 -11.94 11.77 20.78
N THR A 36 -11.51 12.48 21.81
CA THR A 36 -12.31 13.54 22.45
C THR A 36 -11.51 14.81 22.62
N ASN A 37 -12.21 15.92 22.81
CA ASN A 37 -11.65 17.20 23.22
C ASN A 37 -11.60 17.36 24.75
N CYS A 38 -11.61 16.27 25.48
CA CYS A 38 -11.63 16.22 26.92
C CYS A 38 -10.47 15.39 27.46
N ASP A 39 -9.79 15.89 28.48
CA ASP A 39 -8.65 15.25 29.11
C ASP A 39 -9.01 14.44 30.39
N LEU A 40 -10.23 13.97 30.48
CA LEU A 40 -10.63 13.12 31.59
C LEU A 40 -9.85 11.81 31.56
N ALA A 41 -9.05 11.56 32.62
CA ALA A 41 -8.32 10.32 32.76
C ALA A 41 -9.30 9.15 32.95
N VAL A 42 -9.12 8.11 32.15
CA VAL A 42 -9.90 6.87 32.25
C VAL A 42 -9.26 5.96 33.29
N ILE A 43 -10.05 5.53 34.27
CA ILE A 43 -9.58 4.63 35.33
C ILE A 43 -9.09 3.31 34.71
N GLY A 44 -7.87 2.89 35.09
CA GLY A 44 -7.25 1.66 34.60
C GLY A 44 -6.52 1.78 33.25
N ALA A 45 -6.55 2.96 32.64
CA ALA A 45 -5.73 3.20 31.45
C ALA A 45 -4.31 3.61 31.80
N GLU A 46 -3.34 3.11 31.04
CA GLU A 46 -2.00 3.65 31.02
C GLU A 46 -2.03 5.02 30.35
N LEU A 47 -1.50 6.05 31.02
CA LEU A 47 -1.51 7.41 30.53
C LEU A 47 -0.20 7.75 29.81
N ILE A 48 -0.33 8.29 28.60
CA ILE A 48 0.75 8.90 27.83
C ILE A 48 0.47 10.39 27.75
N ASP A 49 1.28 11.20 28.41
CA ASP A 49 1.17 12.65 28.34
C ASP A 49 1.90 13.16 27.09
N ALA A 50 1.14 13.65 26.12
CA ALA A 50 1.71 14.23 24.89
C ALA A 50 2.34 15.61 25.11
N LYS A 51 2.16 16.23 26.31
CA LYS A 51 2.79 17.52 26.65
C LYS A 51 2.55 18.63 25.63
N GLY A 52 1.37 18.65 25.06
CA GLY A 52 0.99 19.61 24.04
C GLY A 52 1.53 19.31 22.61
N MET A 53 2.15 18.16 22.43
CA MET A 53 2.61 17.72 21.11
C MET A 53 1.46 17.32 20.20
N TYR A 54 1.76 17.22 18.92
CA TYR A 54 0.81 16.77 17.92
C TYR A 54 0.62 15.25 17.96
N VAL A 55 -0.63 14.83 17.85
CA VAL A 55 -1.02 13.45 17.64
C VAL A 55 -1.81 13.38 16.35
N VAL A 56 -1.33 12.60 15.41
CA VAL A 56 -1.90 12.44 14.08
C VAL A 56 -2.09 10.96 13.77
N PRO A 57 -3.00 10.61 12.83
CA PRO A 57 -3.06 9.24 12.33
C PRO A 57 -1.70 8.80 11.80
N GLY A 58 -1.34 7.54 12.01
CA GLY A 58 -0.13 6.96 11.44
C GLY A 58 -0.18 6.98 9.91
N GLY A 59 0.99 7.09 9.26
CA GLY A 59 1.11 7.05 7.82
C GLY A 59 0.66 5.70 7.25
N VAL A 60 -0.08 5.73 6.16
CA VAL A 60 -0.43 4.55 5.36
C VAL A 60 0.42 4.59 4.11
N GLU A 61 1.45 3.76 4.04
CA GLU A 61 2.34 3.69 2.89
C GLU A 61 1.80 2.69 1.87
N ILE A 62 1.36 3.19 0.74
CA ILE A 62 0.71 2.38 -0.28
C ILE A 62 1.62 2.00 -1.46
N HIS A 63 2.86 2.51 -1.48
CA HIS A 63 3.81 2.26 -2.55
C HIS A 63 5.23 2.52 -2.07
N CYS A 64 5.97 1.48 -1.73
CA CYS A 64 7.39 1.59 -1.44
C CYS A 64 8.14 0.27 -1.73
N HIS A 65 9.37 0.40 -2.21
CA HIS A 65 10.19 -0.75 -2.64
C HIS A 65 11.12 -1.29 -1.56
N GLY A 66 11.28 -0.55 -0.48
CA GLY A 66 12.15 -0.95 0.61
C GLY A 66 12.50 0.21 1.53
N GLY A 67 13.48 0.01 2.39
CA GLY A 67 13.98 1.00 3.33
C GLY A 67 15.03 0.42 4.26
N GLY A 68 15.84 1.30 4.84
CA GLY A 68 16.83 0.89 5.85
C GLY A 68 17.88 -0.13 5.37
N GLY A 69 18.04 -0.28 4.06
CA GLY A 69 18.93 -1.27 3.45
C GLY A 69 18.26 -2.58 3.06
N GLY A 70 16.97 -2.76 3.29
CA GLY A 70 16.18 -3.91 2.81
C GLY A 70 15.38 -3.55 1.57
N ASP A 71 15.33 -4.46 0.61
CA ASP A 71 14.53 -4.34 -0.61
C ASP A 71 13.50 -5.48 -0.65
N PHE A 72 12.23 -5.16 -0.89
CA PHE A 72 11.18 -6.17 -0.98
C PHE A 72 11.37 -7.14 -2.14
N MET A 73 12.13 -6.76 -3.17
CA MET A 73 12.53 -7.64 -4.28
C MET A 73 13.37 -8.84 -3.82
N GLU A 74 14.04 -8.76 -2.67
CA GLU A 74 14.79 -9.87 -2.10
C GLU A 74 13.88 -11.03 -1.66
N GLY A 75 12.62 -10.75 -1.35
CA GLY A 75 11.61 -11.74 -0.97
C GLY A 75 11.84 -12.42 0.38
N THR A 76 12.88 -12.03 1.12
CA THR A 76 13.24 -12.62 2.40
C THR A 76 12.55 -11.93 3.57
N GLU A 77 12.32 -12.67 4.65
CA GLU A 77 11.76 -12.10 5.87
C GLU A 77 12.66 -11.02 6.47
N GLU A 78 13.99 -11.21 6.42
CA GLU A 78 14.96 -10.23 6.90
C GLU A 78 14.84 -8.89 6.18
N ALA A 79 14.81 -8.92 4.84
CA ALA A 79 14.68 -7.71 4.03
C ALA A 79 13.33 -7.01 4.28
N PHE A 80 12.24 -7.76 4.35
CA PHE A 80 10.91 -7.23 4.64
C PHE A 80 10.87 -6.54 6.01
N ARG A 81 11.36 -7.20 7.06
CA ARG A 81 11.39 -6.62 8.41
C ARG A 81 12.28 -5.39 8.51
N THR A 82 13.43 -5.42 7.87
CA THR A 82 14.35 -4.27 7.81
C THR A 82 13.65 -3.06 7.19
N ALA A 83 13.01 -3.24 6.04
CA ALA A 83 12.31 -2.17 5.35
C ALA A 83 11.10 -1.67 6.14
N ILE A 84 10.24 -2.57 6.61
CA ILE A 84 9.05 -2.22 7.39
C ILE A 84 9.43 -1.45 8.66
N ASN A 85 10.42 -1.92 9.41
CA ASN A 85 10.87 -1.26 10.63
C ASN A 85 11.45 0.13 10.36
N ALA A 86 12.14 0.32 9.24
CA ALA A 86 12.63 1.63 8.84
C ALA A 86 11.49 2.64 8.65
N HIS A 87 10.41 2.24 7.99
CA HIS A 87 9.22 3.08 7.82
C HIS A 87 8.48 3.31 9.14
N MET A 88 8.29 2.27 9.94
CA MET A 88 7.59 2.39 11.24
C MET A 88 8.28 3.35 12.21
N LYS A 89 9.61 3.41 12.21
CA LYS A 89 10.38 4.37 13.03
C LYS A 89 10.07 5.83 12.69
N HIS A 90 9.54 6.09 11.51
CA HIS A 90 9.18 7.42 11.03
C HIS A 90 7.67 7.66 10.97
N GLY A 91 6.87 6.84 11.64
CA GLY A 91 5.44 7.08 11.82
C GLY A 91 4.51 6.36 10.86
N THR A 92 5.02 5.48 9.99
CA THR A 92 4.18 4.60 9.18
C THR A 92 3.57 3.51 10.08
N THR A 93 2.27 3.33 10.01
CA THR A 93 1.54 2.32 10.80
C THR A 93 0.91 1.22 9.95
N SER A 94 0.81 1.44 8.65
CA SER A 94 0.31 0.47 7.69
C SER A 94 1.09 0.58 6.39
N ILE A 95 1.41 -0.56 5.77
CA ILE A 95 2.31 -0.58 4.61
C ILE A 95 1.91 -1.66 3.60
N PHE A 96 2.06 -1.31 2.31
CA PHE A 96 2.05 -2.24 1.19
C PHE A 96 3.48 -2.43 0.67
N PRO A 97 4.20 -3.51 1.06
CA PRO A 97 5.43 -3.88 0.36
C PRO A 97 5.19 -3.96 -1.14
N THR A 98 6.06 -3.31 -1.92
CA THR A 98 5.88 -3.17 -3.37
C THR A 98 7.02 -3.84 -4.11
N LEU A 99 6.68 -4.69 -5.07
CA LEU A 99 7.64 -5.25 -6.02
C LEU A 99 7.62 -4.46 -7.33
N SER A 100 8.79 -4.16 -7.86
CA SER A 100 8.95 -3.77 -9.26
C SER A 100 8.67 -4.95 -10.19
N SER A 101 8.77 -4.74 -11.50
CA SER A 101 8.61 -5.81 -12.49
C SER A 101 9.50 -7.02 -12.16
N SER A 102 8.86 -8.15 -11.93
CA SER A 102 9.46 -9.34 -11.34
C SER A 102 9.13 -10.59 -12.16
N THR A 103 9.90 -11.62 -11.93
CA THR A 103 9.57 -12.98 -12.40
C THR A 103 8.52 -13.61 -11.47
N VAL A 104 7.84 -14.65 -11.95
CA VAL A 104 6.87 -15.41 -11.12
C VAL A 104 7.53 -15.97 -9.85
N PRO A 105 8.71 -16.59 -9.89
CA PRO A 105 9.38 -17.05 -8.68
C PRO A 105 9.69 -15.95 -7.66
N MET A 106 10.03 -14.75 -8.11
CA MET A 106 10.24 -13.59 -7.22
C MET A 106 8.94 -13.14 -6.56
N ILE A 107 7.85 -13.10 -7.32
CA ILE A 107 6.52 -12.78 -6.78
C ILE A 107 6.12 -13.83 -5.73
N GLU A 108 6.31 -15.10 -6.01
CA GLU A 108 5.96 -16.18 -5.08
C GLU A 108 6.75 -16.11 -3.78
N ALA A 109 8.06 -15.86 -3.84
CA ALA A 109 8.89 -15.71 -2.65
C ALA A 109 8.42 -14.52 -1.78
N ALA A 110 8.16 -13.37 -2.40
CA ALA A 110 7.65 -12.20 -1.69
C ALA A 110 6.23 -12.42 -1.15
N ALA A 111 5.36 -13.09 -1.88
CA ALA A 111 4.00 -13.38 -1.45
C ALA A 111 3.96 -14.34 -0.26
N GLU A 112 4.83 -15.34 -0.24
CA GLU A 112 4.98 -16.24 0.91
C GLU A 112 5.42 -15.48 2.15
N THR A 113 6.44 -14.66 2.05
CA THR A 113 6.92 -13.81 3.16
C THR A 113 5.85 -12.83 3.61
N CYS A 114 5.19 -12.13 2.69
CA CYS A 114 4.12 -11.19 2.98
C CYS A 114 2.97 -11.87 3.72
N THR A 115 2.56 -13.07 3.28
CA THR A 115 1.48 -13.84 3.91
C THR A 115 1.82 -14.17 5.35
N ARG A 116 3.06 -14.59 5.64
CA ARG A 116 3.50 -14.88 7.02
C ARG A 116 3.48 -13.62 7.89
N LEU A 117 3.99 -12.50 7.39
CA LEU A 117 4.04 -11.25 8.14
C LEU A 117 2.63 -10.67 8.39
N MET A 118 1.72 -10.79 7.43
CA MET A 118 0.33 -10.35 7.60
C MET A 118 -0.40 -11.12 8.70
N ALA A 119 -0.04 -12.38 8.92
CA ALA A 119 -0.68 -13.24 9.92
C ALA A 119 -0.20 -12.95 11.36
N GLU A 120 0.85 -12.16 11.54
CA GLU A 120 1.33 -11.80 12.86
C GLU A 120 0.35 -10.87 13.58
N PRO A 121 0.22 -10.97 14.91
CA PRO A 121 -0.55 -10.01 15.69
C PRO A 121 -0.03 -8.59 15.46
N ASP A 122 -0.95 -7.65 15.30
CA ASP A 122 -0.64 -6.21 15.14
C ASP A 122 0.27 -5.89 13.93
N SER A 123 0.26 -6.75 12.90
CA SER A 123 1.06 -6.54 11.71
C SER A 123 0.69 -5.23 11.00
N PRO A 124 1.69 -4.40 10.62
CA PRO A 124 1.45 -3.23 9.79
C PRO A 124 1.25 -3.57 8.31
N VAL A 125 1.49 -4.81 7.89
CA VAL A 125 1.43 -5.21 6.48
C VAL A 125 -0.02 -5.41 6.05
N LEU A 126 -0.45 -4.60 5.07
CA LEU A 126 -1.81 -4.63 4.53
C LEU A 126 -1.98 -5.63 3.38
N GLY A 127 -0.91 -5.91 2.68
CA GLY A 127 -0.87 -6.76 1.51
C GLY A 127 0.35 -6.50 0.66
N LEU A 128 0.49 -7.23 -0.44
CA LEU A 128 1.54 -7.05 -1.43
C LEU A 128 1.02 -6.21 -2.60
N HIS A 129 1.82 -5.25 -3.01
CA HIS A 129 1.61 -4.46 -4.21
C HIS A 129 2.56 -4.91 -5.30
N LEU A 130 2.03 -5.24 -6.48
CA LEU A 130 2.81 -5.56 -7.66
C LEU A 130 2.80 -4.36 -8.61
N GLU A 131 3.92 -3.66 -8.72
CA GLU A 131 4.13 -2.59 -9.70
C GLU A 131 4.65 -3.21 -10.99
N GLY A 132 3.77 -3.80 -11.75
CA GLY A 132 4.10 -4.53 -12.97
C GLY A 132 4.01 -6.04 -12.71
N HIS A 133 4.51 -6.79 -13.59
CA HIS A 133 5.39 -6.53 -14.77
C HIS A 133 4.63 -6.20 -16.09
N TYR A 134 3.32 -6.02 -16.05
CA TYR A 134 2.46 -5.69 -17.21
C TYR A 134 2.48 -4.18 -17.50
N LEU A 135 3.65 -3.65 -17.82
CA LEU A 135 3.90 -2.24 -18.02
C LEU A 135 4.26 -1.94 -19.48
N ASN A 136 4.19 -0.66 -19.87
CA ASN A 136 4.65 -0.24 -21.19
C ASN A 136 6.17 -0.08 -21.17
N ILE A 137 6.87 -0.85 -22.00
CA ILE A 137 8.34 -0.84 -22.09
C ILE A 137 8.91 0.55 -22.38
N LYS A 138 8.17 1.40 -23.10
CA LYS A 138 8.59 2.76 -23.42
C LYS A 138 8.54 3.69 -22.19
N MET A 139 7.84 3.26 -21.15
CA MET A 139 7.67 3.99 -19.88
C MET A 139 8.28 3.21 -18.72
N ALA A 140 9.28 2.37 -19.00
CA ALA A 140 9.89 1.50 -18.01
C ALA A 140 10.47 2.26 -16.80
N GLY A 141 11.05 3.46 -17.02
CA GLY A 141 11.70 4.18 -15.93
C GLY A 141 12.77 3.33 -15.26
N GLY A 142 12.63 3.12 -13.96
CA GLY A 142 13.53 2.27 -13.15
C GLY A 142 13.20 0.78 -13.14
N GLN A 143 12.19 0.35 -13.90
CA GLN A 143 11.83 -1.07 -13.98
C GLN A 143 12.86 -1.88 -14.78
N MET A 144 13.00 -3.17 -14.49
CA MET A 144 13.88 -4.10 -15.21
C MET A 144 13.21 -4.47 -16.55
N PRO A 145 13.76 -4.01 -17.69
CA PRO A 145 13.07 -4.17 -19.00
C PRO A 145 12.84 -5.64 -19.39
N GLU A 146 13.74 -6.53 -19.00
CA GLU A 146 13.64 -7.96 -19.28
C GLU A 146 12.46 -8.65 -18.62
N ASN A 147 11.91 -8.06 -17.57
CA ASN A 147 10.73 -8.58 -16.87
C ASN A 147 9.41 -7.99 -17.37
N ILE A 148 9.46 -6.91 -18.17
CA ILE A 148 8.27 -6.24 -18.68
C ILE A 148 7.65 -7.05 -19.82
N LYS A 149 6.34 -7.28 -19.75
CA LYS A 149 5.57 -7.99 -20.77
C LYS A 149 4.09 -7.62 -20.74
N ASP A 150 3.35 -8.10 -21.73
CA ASP A 150 1.90 -7.96 -21.76
C ASP A 150 1.23 -8.88 -20.73
N PRO A 151 0.03 -8.53 -20.22
CA PRO A 151 -0.76 -9.40 -19.35
C PRO A 151 -0.96 -10.79 -19.92
N ASP A 152 -0.65 -11.80 -19.11
CA ASP A 152 -0.79 -13.21 -19.45
C ASP A 152 -1.73 -13.92 -18.46
N PRO A 153 -2.94 -14.34 -18.87
CA PRO A 153 -3.88 -15.03 -17.99
C PRO A 153 -3.35 -16.38 -17.45
N ASN A 154 -2.47 -17.03 -18.19
CA ASN A 154 -1.81 -18.25 -17.70
C ASN A 154 -0.84 -17.99 -16.54
N GLU A 155 -0.51 -16.74 -16.30
CA GLU A 155 0.38 -16.29 -15.24
C GLU A 155 -0.41 -15.61 -14.11
N TYR A 156 -1.17 -14.56 -14.41
CA TYR A 156 -1.81 -13.79 -13.35
C TYR A 156 -2.97 -14.54 -12.68
N ILE A 157 -3.71 -15.41 -13.38
CA ILE A 157 -4.80 -16.17 -12.78
C ILE A 157 -4.29 -17.09 -11.68
N PRO A 158 -3.30 -17.98 -11.92
CA PRO A 158 -2.74 -18.81 -10.85
C PRO A 158 -2.16 -18.01 -9.68
N ILE A 159 -1.50 -16.89 -9.95
CA ILE A 159 -0.92 -16.03 -8.91
C ILE A 159 -2.01 -15.48 -7.99
N VAL A 160 -3.06 -14.89 -8.56
CA VAL A 160 -4.15 -14.28 -7.79
C VAL A 160 -4.94 -15.33 -7.01
N GLU A 161 -5.15 -16.52 -7.58
CA GLU A 161 -5.87 -17.59 -6.91
C GLU A 161 -5.07 -18.22 -5.76
N LYS A 162 -3.74 -18.27 -5.88
CA LYS A 162 -2.87 -18.84 -4.84
C LYS A 162 -2.60 -17.87 -3.70
N TRP A 163 -2.39 -16.57 -4.00
CA TRP A 163 -1.87 -15.59 -3.06
C TRP A 163 -2.89 -14.51 -2.69
N ASN A 164 -3.63 -14.75 -1.63
CA ASN A 164 -4.61 -13.80 -1.10
C ASN A 164 -3.98 -12.51 -0.54
N CYS A 165 -2.68 -12.48 -0.32
CA CYS A 165 -1.96 -11.30 0.12
C CYS A 165 -1.81 -10.22 -0.96
N ILE A 166 -1.97 -10.55 -2.24
CA ILE A 166 -1.89 -9.58 -3.34
C ILE A 166 -3.14 -8.70 -3.30
N LYS A 167 -2.96 -7.41 -3.02
CA LYS A 167 -4.06 -6.45 -2.82
C LYS A 167 -4.08 -5.32 -3.83
N ARG A 168 -2.98 -5.07 -4.50
CA ARG A 168 -2.86 -4.04 -5.51
C ARG A 168 -1.94 -4.52 -6.62
N TRP A 169 -2.33 -4.28 -7.87
CA TRP A 169 -1.54 -4.64 -9.03
C TRP A 169 -1.65 -3.57 -10.10
N ASP A 170 -0.50 -3.07 -10.57
CA ASP A 170 -0.42 -2.04 -11.59
C ASP A 170 -0.30 -2.64 -12.97
N ALA A 171 -0.92 -2.00 -13.96
CA ALA A 171 -0.70 -2.29 -15.35
C ALA A 171 -0.84 -1.03 -16.22
N ALA A 172 -0.23 -1.09 -17.41
CA ALA A 172 -0.46 -0.12 -18.46
C ALA A 172 -1.73 -0.52 -19.23
N PRO A 173 -2.82 0.24 -19.16
CA PRO A 173 -4.12 -0.20 -19.66
C PRO A 173 -4.20 -0.28 -21.18
N GLU A 174 -3.30 0.38 -21.91
CA GLU A 174 -3.21 0.31 -23.37
C GLU A 174 -2.62 -1.00 -23.90
N LEU A 175 -2.03 -1.84 -23.06
CA LEU A 175 -1.44 -3.11 -23.47
C LEU A 175 -2.50 -4.12 -23.92
N PRO A 176 -2.18 -4.98 -24.89
CA PRO A 176 -3.05 -6.11 -25.23
C PRO A 176 -3.35 -6.97 -24.00
N GLY A 177 -4.63 -7.23 -23.75
CA GLY A 177 -5.07 -8.04 -22.61
C GLY A 177 -5.20 -7.27 -21.28
N ALA A 178 -4.83 -5.99 -21.22
CA ALA A 178 -4.87 -5.23 -19.97
C ALA A 178 -6.29 -4.99 -19.45
N MET A 179 -7.29 -4.88 -20.31
CA MET A 179 -8.69 -4.71 -19.90
C MET A 179 -9.24 -5.99 -19.28
N GLN A 180 -8.95 -7.14 -19.85
CA GLN A 180 -9.33 -8.45 -19.28
C GLN A 180 -8.61 -8.68 -17.93
N PHE A 181 -7.34 -8.31 -17.84
CA PHE A 181 -6.57 -8.36 -16.61
C PHE A 181 -7.22 -7.52 -15.51
N GLY A 182 -7.50 -6.24 -15.78
CA GLY A 182 -8.13 -5.34 -14.82
C GLY A 182 -9.48 -5.85 -14.34
N LYS A 183 -10.32 -6.32 -15.25
CA LYS A 183 -11.62 -6.91 -14.93
C LYS A 183 -11.50 -8.15 -14.04
N TYR A 184 -10.54 -9.03 -14.34
CA TYR A 184 -10.32 -10.25 -13.56
C TYR A 184 -9.86 -9.94 -12.14
N ILE A 185 -8.79 -9.13 -11.97
CA ILE A 185 -8.22 -8.89 -10.66
C ILE A 185 -9.17 -8.11 -9.76
N THR A 186 -9.93 -7.15 -10.31
CA THR A 186 -10.91 -6.39 -9.52
C THR A 186 -12.08 -7.25 -9.07
N ALA A 187 -12.52 -8.21 -9.88
CA ALA A 187 -13.51 -9.20 -9.48
C ALA A 187 -13.01 -10.11 -8.33
N LYS A 188 -11.70 -10.26 -8.18
CA LYS A 188 -11.05 -11.00 -7.07
C LYS A 188 -10.70 -10.12 -5.87
N GLY A 189 -11.08 -8.85 -5.88
CA GLY A 189 -10.83 -7.92 -4.79
C GLY A 189 -9.43 -7.31 -4.78
N VAL A 190 -8.69 -7.40 -5.89
CA VAL A 190 -7.38 -6.76 -6.06
C VAL A 190 -7.58 -5.38 -6.68
N LEU A 191 -7.00 -4.35 -6.09
CA LEU A 191 -7.05 -2.99 -6.63
C LEU A 191 -6.22 -2.91 -7.91
N ALA A 192 -6.86 -2.60 -9.03
CA ALA A 192 -6.17 -2.34 -10.29
C ALA A 192 -5.75 -0.88 -10.38
N SER A 193 -4.48 -0.64 -10.65
CA SER A 193 -3.89 0.69 -10.74
C SER A 193 -3.20 0.90 -12.08
N VAL A 194 -3.31 2.10 -12.62
CA VAL A 194 -2.62 2.51 -13.86
C VAL A 194 -1.22 3.01 -13.51
N GLY A 195 -0.20 2.48 -14.17
CA GLY A 195 1.18 2.93 -14.00
C GLY A 195 2.05 2.60 -15.19
N HIS A 196 3.17 3.29 -15.35
CA HIS A 196 4.14 3.09 -16.42
C HIS A 196 3.47 2.92 -17.80
N THR A 197 2.76 3.94 -18.23
CA THR A 197 1.78 3.88 -19.29
C THR A 197 1.94 5.04 -20.29
N GLN A 198 1.58 4.80 -21.54
CA GLN A 198 1.37 5.82 -22.54
C GLN A 198 -0.12 6.04 -22.82
N ALA A 199 -1.00 5.57 -21.95
CA ALA A 199 -2.44 5.67 -22.11
C ALA A 199 -2.88 7.11 -22.36
N GLU A 200 -3.78 7.26 -23.32
CA GLU A 200 -4.51 8.49 -23.59
C GLU A 200 -5.82 8.52 -22.79
N PHE A 201 -6.56 9.61 -22.90
CA PHE A 201 -7.79 9.80 -22.13
C PHE A 201 -8.82 8.69 -22.37
N GLU A 202 -9.00 8.28 -23.62
CA GLU A 202 -9.94 7.23 -24.00
C GLU A 202 -9.54 5.86 -23.41
N ASP A 203 -8.23 5.56 -23.35
CA ASP A 203 -7.74 4.34 -22.70
C ASP A 203 -8.07 4.35 -21.21
N ILE A 204 -7.90 5.49 -20.55
CA ILE A 204 -8.20 5.65 -19.13
C ILE A 204 -9.71 5.54 -18.85
N GLN A 205 -10.56 6.10 -19.71
CA GLN A 205 -12.01 5.95 -19.58
C GLN A 205 -12.41 4.46 -19.63
N THR A 206 -11.93 3.73 -20.63
CA THR A 206 -12.19 2.31 -20.78
C THR A 206 -11.62 1.51 -19.58
N ALA A 207 -10.41 1.85 -19.15
CA ALA A 207 -9.79 1.22 -17.98
C ALA A 207 -10.64 1.42 -16.71
N TYR A 208 -11.13 2.61 -16.48
CA TYR A 208 -11.99 2.90 -15.32
C TYR A 208 -13.27 2.05 -15.32
N GLU A 209 -13.89 1.86 -16.47
CA GLU A 209 -15.10 1.04 -16.63
C GLU A 209 -14.88 -0.44 -16.26
N VAL A 210 -13.66 -0.96 -16.44
CA VAL A 210 -13.31 -2.35 -16.11
C VAL A 210 -12.66 -2.52 -14.73
N GLY A 211 -12.47 -1.44 -13.97
CA GLY A 211 -12.05 -1.52 -12.59
C GLY A 211 -10.72 -0.86 -12.22
N TYR A 212 -10.02 -0.21 -13.16
CA TYR A 212 -8.84 0.59 -12.83
C TYR A 212 -9.28 1.90 -12.16
N THR A 213 -9.24 1.93 -10.84
CA THR A 213 -9.74 3.06 -10.05
C THR A 213 -8.63 3.87 -9.38
N HIS A 214 -7.39 3.53 -9.64
CA HIS A 214 -6.21 4.13 -9.02
C HIS A 214 -5.13 4.44 -10.05
N ALA A 215 -4.26 5.38 -9.75
CA ALA A 215 -3.07 5.69 -10.56
C ALA A 215 -1.83 5.70 -9.67
N THR A 216 -0.80 4.98 -10.09
CA THR A 216 0.49 4.91 -9.39
C THR A 216 1.35 6.10 -9.78
N HIS A 217 1.98 6.76 -8.81
CA HIS A 217 2.85 7.93 -8.95
C HIS A 217 2.48 8.83 -10.14
N PHE A 218 1.26 9.32 -10.12
CA PHE A 218 0.65 10.13 -11.16
C PHE A 218 1.61 11.19 -11.71
N TYR A 219 1.67 11.35 -13.02
CA TYR A 219 2.63 12.11 -13.84
C TYR A 219 4.00 11.45 -14.04
N ASN A 220 4.45 10.54 -13.19
CA ASN A 220 5.74 9.87 -13.35
C ASN A 220 5.59 8.60 -14.18
N ALA A 221 6.48 8.37 -15.14
CA ALA A 221 6.40 7.30 -16.12
C ALA A 221 5.04 7.29 -16.86
N MET A 222 4.56 8.46 -17.20
CA MET A 222 3.35 8.74 -17.94
C MET A 222 3.63 9.85 -18.96
N PRO A 223 2.80 10.00 -20.02
CA PRO A 223 2.91 11.15 -20.92
C PRO A 223 2.80 12.46 -20.15
N GLY A 224 3.64 13.43 -20.48
CA GLY A 224 3.53 14.77 -19.94
C GLY A 224 2.29 15.51 -20.45
N PHE A 225 2.10 16.74 -19.99
CA PHE A 225 1.06 17.61 -20.54
C PHE A 225 1.29 17.80 -22.05
N HIS A 226 0.30 17.40 -22.84
CA HIS A 226 0.35 17.61 -24.29
C HIS A 226 0.24 19.11 -24.59
N LYS A 227 1.12 19.58 -25.45
CA LYS A 227 0.88 20.87 -26.08
C LYS A 227 -0.43 20.77 -26.86
N ARG A 228 -1.22 21.84 -26.82
CA ARG A 228 -2.43 21.97 -27.61
C ARG A 228 -2.12 21.58 -29.06
N LYS A 229 -2.85 20.59 -29.58
CA LYS A 229 -2.79 20.23 -31.01
C LYS A 229 -3.33 21.38 -31.86
#